data_a7e2bbbdb27a3281bf83ed1484d76147
#
_entry.id   a7e2bbbdb27a3281bf83ed1484d76147
#
_cell.length_a   1.000
_cell.length_b   1.000
_cell.length_c   1.000
_cell.angle_alpha   90.00
_cell.angle_beta   90.00
_cell.angle_gamma   90.00
#
_symmetry.space_group_name_H-M   'P 1'
#
loop_
_entity.id
_entity.type
_entity.pdbx_description
1 polymer ?
#
loop_
_entity_poly.entity_id
_entity_poly.type
_entity_poly.pdbx_seq_one_letter_code
_entity_poly.pdbx_strand_id
1 'polypeptide(L)'
;MFFNKKLKNYRLINDFQKFILLKKIGVDFVINKRFNLKFSKITSKQFIKNIIVKKIDPKFIFVSNNFRYGNKRKGDVKELITESKKYGFNIIKPEPLKIKKQVVSSTLIRGLLKKGKIKQVNELLSRNWVINGAVQRGRRLGKKLGFPTCNIDINNYISAKPGVYSIKVTIDDSKKILNGIAYLGYRPTFGGKKLLLEVNLFGFNENLYRKTLNVYFCNYIRGDKKFKNKTSLINQMKKDLTKVKFDLRKKIIL
;
A
#
# COMPACT_ATOMS: atom_id res chain seq x y z
N MET A 1 2.53 10.98 10.83
CA MET A 1 1.17 11.10 11.38
C MET A 1 1.17 11.74 12.76
N PHE A 2 2.14 11.46 13.58
CA PHE A 2 2.21 12.03 14.92
C PHE A 2 2.30 13.57 14.95
N PHE A 3 3.04 14.16 14.00
CA PHE A 3 3.20 15.61 13.87
C PHE A 3 2.28 16.27 12.84
N ASN A 4 1.59 15.50 12.01
CA ASN A 4 0.73 16.05 10.97
C ASN A 4 -0.60 15.27 10.90
N LYS A 5 -1.58 15.74 11.67
CA LYS A 5 -2.95 15.16 11.71
C LYS A 5 -3.66 15.17 10.35
N LYS A 6 -3.18 15.97 9.37
CA LYS A 6 -3.74 16.04 8.00
C LYS A 6 -3.28 14.89 7.09
N LEU A 7 -2.21 14.16 7.45
CA LEU A 7 -1.72 13.02 6.66
C LEU A 7 -2.49 11.74 6.99
N LYS A 8 -3.74 11.68 6.60
CA LYS A 8 -4.53 10.44 6.55
C LYS A 8 -4.26 9.74 5.20
N ASN A 9 -4.29 8.41 5.18
CA ASN A 9 -4.28 7.60 3.94
C ASN A 9 -3.03 7.84 3.04
N TYR A 10 -1.85 7.55 3.55
CA TYR A 10 -0.58 7.75 2.82
C TYR A 10 0.25 6.48 2.66
N ARG A 11 -0.11 5.37 3.33
CA ARG A 11 0.68 4.13 3.29
C ARG A 11 0.51 3.41 1.96
N LEU A 12 1.60 2.94 1.39
CA LEU A 12 1.60 2.07 0.20
C LEU A 12 1.22 0.64 0.54
N ILE A 13 1.62 0.18 1.74
CA ILE A 13 1.36 -1.13 2.32
C ILE A 13 1.05 -0.97 3.81
N ASN A 14 0.32 -1.91 4.41
CA ASN A 14 0.12 -1.96 5.85
C ASN A 14 1.32 -2.62 6.57
N ASP A 15 1.32 -2.61 7.92
CA ASP A 15 2.44 -3.13 8.70
C ASP A 15 2.59 -4.66 8.54
N PHE A 16 1.49 -5.39 8.42
CA PHE A 16 1.50 -6.84 8.17
C PHE A 16 2.13 -7.17 6.81
N GLN A 17 1.70 -6.49 5.74
CA GLN A 17 2.28 -6.67 4.40
C GLN A 17 3.78 -6.35 4.40
N LYS A 18 4.20 -5.30 5.11
CA LYS A 18 5.61 -4.94 5.25
C LYS A 18 6.40 -6.08 5.88
N PHE A 19 5.88 -6.67 6.98
CA PHE A 19 6.50 -7.80 7.64
C PHE A 19 6.66 -9.00 6.70
N ILE A 20 5.59 -9.41 6.00
CA ILE A 20 5.62 -10.53 5.04
C ILE A 20 6.65 -10.28 3.92
N LEU A 21 6.69 -9.08 3.37
CA LEU A 21 7.65 -8.73 2.31
C LEU A 21 9.10 -8.77 2.81
N LEU A 22 9.37 -8.28 4.02
CA LEU A 22 10.70 -8.34 4.62
C LEU A 22 11.13 -9.77 4.90
N LYS A 23 10.23 -10.61 5.47
CA LYS A 23 10.49 -12.03 5.67
C LYS A 23 10.82 -12.75 4.35
N LYS A 24 10.08 -12.44 3.28
CA LYS A 24 10.29 -13.07 1.96
C LYS A 24 11.68 -12.80 1.37
N ILE A 25 12.32 -11.68 1.73
CA ILE A 25 13.67 -11.34 1.28
C ILE A 25 14.77 -11.68 2.30
N GLY A 26 14.46 -12.52 3.31
CA GLY A 26 15.44 -13.05 4.24
C GLY A 26 15.74 -12.17 5.46
N VAL A 27 14.86 -11.22 5.80
CA VAL A 27 14.99 -10.43 7.05
C VAL A 27 14.56 -11.29 8.24
N ASP A 28 15.46 -11.54 9.19
CA ASP A 28 15.23 -12.37 10.37
C ASP A 28 14.36 -11.68 11.42
N PHE A 29 14.64 -10.39 11.69
CA PHE A 29 13.97 -9.63 12.74
C PHE A 29 13.47 -8.28 12.26
N VAL A 30 12.29 -7.87 12.73
CA VAL A 30 11.71 -6.55 12.48
C VAL A 30 11.37 -5.88 13.79
N ILE A 31 12.08 -4.79 14.12
CA ILE A 31 11.81 -3.99 15.31
C ILE A 31 10.77 -2.92 14.96
N ASN A 32 9.53 -3.11 15.41
CA ASN A 32 8.47 -2.13 15.22
C ASN A 32 8.25 -1.30 16.48
N LYS A 33 8.90 -0.14 16.55
CA LYS A 33 8.79 0.77 17.70
C LYS A 33 7.69 1.80 17.50
N ARG A 34 6.73 1.84 18.43
CA ARG A 34 5.71 2.90 18.45
C ARG A 34 6.36 4.26 18.65
N PHE A 35 6.17 5.16 17.68
CA PHE A 35 6.65 6.52 17.77
C PHE A 35 5.66 7.36 18.62
N ASN A 36 6.14 7.84 19.78
CA ASN A 36 5.36 8.63 20.75
C ASN A 36 6.14 9.88 21.19
N LEU A 37 5.52 10.75 22.01
CA LEU A 37 6.15 11.99 22.48
C LEU A 37 7.49 11.73 23.19
N LYS A 38 7.56 10.71 24.06
CA LYS A 38 8.79 10.36 24.77
C LYS A 38 9.92 9.98 23.80
N PHE A 39 9.61 9.12 22.81
CA PHE A 39 10.57 8.71 21.80
C PHE A 39 10.98 9.86 20.86
N SER A 40 10.07 10.78 20.55
CA SER A 40 10.34 11.94 19.69
C SER A 40 11.27 12.99 20.31
N LYS A 41 11.45 12.97 21.63
CA LYS A 41 12.34 13.87 22.38
C LYS A 41 13.78 13.34 22.49
N ILE A 42 14.05 12.09 22.11
CA ILE A 42 15.39 11.50 22.14
C ILE A 42 16.31 12.25 21.18
N THR A 43 17.43 12.78 21.69
CA THR A 43 18.43 13.47 20.86
C THR A 43 19.13 12.50 19.92
N SER A 44 19.82 13.00 18.88
CA SER A 44 20.58 12.16 17.95
C SER A 44 21.65 11.33 18.69
N LYS A 45 22.42 11.94 19.59
CA LYS A 45 23.44 11.25 20.42
C LYS A 45 22.82 10.17 21.32
N GLN A 46 21.67 10.48 21.98
CA GLN A 46 20.97 9.48 22.80
C GLN A 46 20.43 8.33 21.96
N PHE A 47 19.94 8.60 20.74
CA PHE A 47 19.47 7.56 19.83
C PHE A 47 20.62 6.61 19.46
N ILE A 48 21.79 7.14 19.10
CA ILE A 48 22.97 6.31 18.80
C ILE A 48 23.36 5.51 20.03
N LYS A 49 23.68 6.17 21.16
CA LYS A 49 24.22 5.51 22.36
C LYS A 49 23.25 4.49 22.96
N ASN A 50 21.97 4.86 23.14
CA ASN A 50 21.02 4.06 23.92
C ASN A 50 20.20 3.07 23.08
N ILE A 51 20.09 3.29 21.78
CA ILE A 51 19.30 2.41 20.92
C ILE A 51 20.20 1.64 19.97
N ILE A 52 21.04 2.32 19.18
CA ILE A 52 21.91 1.63 18.23
C ILE A 52 22.95 0.80 18.97
N VAL A 53 23.77 1.42 19.83
CA VAL A 53 24.89 0.74 20.50
C VAL A 53 24.36 -0.21 21.59
N LYS A 54 23.66 0.32 22.62
CA LYS A 54 23.34 -0.49 23.81
C LYS A 54 22.26 -1.56 23.58
N LYS A 55 21.34 -1.40 22.57
CA LYS A 55 20.23 -2.33 22.41
C LYS A 55 20.30 -3.17 21.14
N ILE A 56 20.90 -2.66 20.06
CA ILE A 56 20.97 -3.36 18.79
C ILE A 56 22.35 -3.94 18.57
N ASP A 57 23.39 -3.19 18.94
CA ASP A 57 24.82 -3.55 18.78
C ASP A 57 25.16 -4.09 17.38
N PRO A 58 24.90 -3.30 16.30
CA PRO A 58 25.06 -3.78 14.95
C PRO A 58 26.51 -3.70 14.49
N LYS A 59 26.96 -4.66 13.68
CA LYS A 59 28.24 -4.55 12.94
C LYS A 59 28.12 -3.62 11.73
N PHE A 60 26.97 -3.61 11.07
CA PHE A 60 26.70 -2.81 9.87
C PHE A 60 25.33 -2.14 9.96
N ILE A 61 25.25 -0.88 9.52
CA ILE A 61 23.98 -0.12 9.41
C ILE A 61 23.84 0.38 8.00
N PHE A 62 22.73 0.03 7.35
CA PHE A 62 22.38 0.50 6.02
C PHE A 62 21.42 1.70 6.13
N VAL A 63 21.80 2.82 5.54
CA VAL A 63 20.98 4.05 5.55
C VAL A 63 20.97 4.71 4.18
N SER A 64 19.87 5.42 3.88
CA SER A 64 19.82 6.27 2.68
C SER A 64 20.65 7.55 2.89
N ASN A 65 21.12 8.17 1.80
CA ASN A 65 21.93 9.40 1.84
C ASN A 65 21.24 10.56 2.57
N ASN A 66 19.92 10.62 2.60
CA ASN A 66 19.11 11.65 3.25
C ASN A 66 18.52 11.19 4.59
N PHE A 67 19.06 10.15 5.21
CA PHE A 67 18.59 9.64 6.51
C PHE A 67 18.72 10.72 7.59
N ARG A 68 17.65 10.89 8.38
CA ARG A 68 17.59 11.81 9.50
C ARG A 68 16.96 11.13 10.71
N TYR A 69 17.52 11.38 11.91
CA TYR A 69 17.08 10.77 13.15
C TYR A 69 17.15 11.74 14.33
N GLY A 70 16.72 11.27 15.50
CA GLY A 70 16.72 12.06 16.74
C GLY A 70 15.68 13.17 16.77
N ASN A 71 15.67 13.92 17.86
CA ASN A 71 14.74 15.02 18.09
C ASN A 71 14.81 16.07 16.96
N LYS A 72 13.63 16.47 16.45
CA LYS A 72 13.50 17.43 15.34
C LYS A 72 14.35 17.06 14.11
N ARG A 73 14.72 15.78 13.94
CA ARG A 73 15.53 15.29 12.82
C ARG A 73 16.92 15.97 12.73
N LYS A 74 17.50 16.35 13.86
CA LYS A 74 18.80 17.04 13.89
C LYS A 74 19.96 16.13 13.50
N GLY A 75 19.92 14.83 13.86
CA GLY A 75 20.91 13.86 13.43
C GLY A 75 20.87 13.57 11.93
N ASP A 76 22.03 13.40 11.34
CA ASP A 76 22.22 13.09 9.92
C ASP A 76 23.23 11.97 9.69
N VAL A 77 23.47 11.64 8.43
CA VAL A 77 24.40 10.57 8.04
C VAL A 77 25.85 10.94 8.38
N LYS A 78 26.23 12.23 8.34
CA LYS A 78 27.58 12.68 8.69
C LYS A 78 27.86 12.43 10.17
N GLU A 79 26.94 12.87 11.05
CA GLU A 79 27.03 12.59 12.50
C GLU A 79 27.08 11.07 12.75
N LEU A 80 26.24 10.28 12.06
CA LEU A 80 26.21 8.83 12.23
C LEU A 80 27.55 8.16 11.85
N ILE A 81 28.21 8.63 10.78
CA ILE A 81 29.54 8.16 10.35
C ILE A 81 30.61 8.53 11.38
N THR A 82 30.56 9.75 11.93
CA THR A 82 31.51 10.17 12.97
C THR A 82 31.37 9.31 14.23
N GLU A 83 30.16 9.12 14.71
CA GLU A 83 29.88 8.31 15.90
C GLU A 83 30.15 6.80 15.65
N SER A 84 29.97 6.31 14.41
CA SER A 84 30.25 4.91 14.10
C SER A 84 31.69 4.51 14.32
N LYS A 85 32.65 5.41 14.03
CA LYS A 85 34.07 5.21 14.30
C LYS A 85 34.36 5.07 15.80
N LYS A 86 33.64 5.83 16.64
CA LYS A 86 33.77 5.80 18.10
C LYS A 86 33.22 4.51 18.72
N TYR A 87 32.13 3.97 18.15
CA TYR A 87 31.41 2.82 18.73
C TYR A 87 31.68 1.50 17.98
N GLY A 88 32.53 1.49 16.96
CA GLY A 88 32.98 0.26 16.29
C GLY A 88 31.99 -0.38 15.31
N PHE A 89 31.02 0.38 14.74
CA PHE A 89 30.14 -0.14 13.72
C PHE A 89 30.34 0.56 12.37
N ASN A 90 29.91 -0.08 11.28
CA ASN A 90 30.11 0.43 9.93
C ASN A 90 28.84 1.00 9.33
N ILE A 91 28.94 2.09 8.56
CA ILE A 91 27.82 2.69 7.83
C ILE A 91 27.94 2.39 6.34
N ILE A 92 26.89 1.80 5.76
CA ILE A 92 26.77 1.54 4.34
C ILE A 92 25.65 2.41 3.77
N LYS A 93 25.95 3.12 2.70
CA LYS A 93 25.04 4.00 1.98
C LYS A 93 24.81 3.43 0.57
N PRO A 94 23.84 2.54 0.36
CA PRO A 94 23.56 2.00 -0.94
C PRO A 94 23.13 3.13 -1.90
N GLU A 95 23.54 3.03 -3.16
CA GLU A 95 23.01 3.89 -4.21
C GLU A 95 21.49 3.71 -4.35
N PRO A 96 20.75 4.81 -4.62
CA PRO A 96 19.31 4.71 -4.84
C PRO A 96 18.99 3.82 -6.04
N LEU A 97 18.04 2.89 -5.86
CA LEU A 97 17.55 2.06 -6.97
C LEU A 97 16.97 2.95 -8.08
N LYS A 98 17.45 2.76 -9.30
CA LYS A 98 16.95 3.44 -10.49
C LYS A 98 16.35 2.44 -11.47
N ILE A 99 15.18 2.75 -12.02
CA ILE A 99 14.57 2.04 -13.13
C ILE A 99 14.35 3.05 -14.26
N LYS A 100 14.82 2.77 -15.46
CA LYS A 100 14.76 3.69 -16.62
C LYS A 100 15.25 5.11 -16.27
N LYS A 101 16.41 5.21 -15.60
CA LYS A 101 17.04 6.45 -15.12
C LYS A 101 16.25 7.21 -14.03
N GLN A 102 15.13 6.70 -13.57
CA GLN A 102 14.29 7.32 -12.53
C GLN A 102 14.52 6.67 -11.17
N VAL A 103 14.78 7.47 -10.14
CA VAL A 103 14.93 6.97 -8.75
C VAL A 103 13.60 6.42 -8.24
N VAL A 104 13.60 5.15 -7.83
CA VAL A 104 12.44 4.52 -7.22
C VAL A 104 12.26 5.04 -5.80
N SER A 105 11.12 5.67 -5.52
CA SER A 105 10.81 6.21 -4.20
C SER A 105 9.32 6.07 -3.87
N SER A 106 9.02 6.02 -2.57
CA SER A 106 7.62 6.02 -2.11
C SER A 106 6.85 7.27 -2.58
N THR A 107 7.50 8.41 -2.74
CA THR A 107 6.88 9.65 -3.23
C THR A 107 6.48 9.52 -4.68
N LEU A 108 7.37 9.00 -5.54
CA LEU A 108 7.07 8.72 -6.94
C LEU A 108 5.89 7.76 -7.08
N ILE A 109 5.93 6.63 -6.36
CA ILE A 109 4.86 5.62 -6.40
C ILE A 109 3.51 6.20 -5.96
N ARG A 110 3.48 7.02 -4.89
CA ARG A 110 2.24 7.70 -4.47
C ARG A 110 1.71 8.65 -5.55
N GLY A 111 2.59 9.38 -6.22
CA GLY A 111 2.20 10.26 -7.34
C GLY A 111 1.58 9.49 -8.51
N LEU A 112 2.18 8.34 -8.88
CA LEU A 112 1.66 7.47 -9.94
C LEU A 112 0.32 6.83 -9.57
N LEU A 113 0.14 6.38 -8.31
CA LEU A 113 -1.15 5.86 -7.83
C LEU A 113 -2.25 6.92 -7.91
N LYS A 114 -1.98 8.16 -7.51
CA LYS A 114 -2.93 9.28 -7.63
C LYS A 114 -3.30 9.60 -9.08
N LYS A 115 -2.42 9.29 -10.04
CA LYS A 115 -2.66 9.44 -11.49
C LYS A 115 -3.28 8.21 -12.13
N GLY A 116 -3.46 7.08 -11.41
CA GLY A 116 -3.98 5.82 -11.93
C GLY A 116 -3.00 5.05 -12.82
N LYS A 117 -1.70 5.34 -12.75
CA LYS A 117 -0.64 4.70 -13.55
C LYS A 117 -0.20 3.36 -12.96
N ILE A 118 -1.15 2.43 -12.78
CA ILE A 118 -0.95 1.17 -12.06
C ILE A 118 0.15 0.31 -12.68
N LYS A 119 0.22 0.19 -14.01
CA LYS A 119 1.28 -0.60 -14.67
C LYS A 119 2.68 -0.08 -14.31
N GLN A 120 2.88 1.24 -14.33
CA GLN A 120 4.15 1.85 -13.94
C GLN A 120 4.45 1.64 -12.45
N VAL A 121 3.42 1.71 -11.58
CA VAL A 121 3.56 1.38 -10.15
C VAL A 121 4.05 -0.05 -9.98
N ASN A 122 3.43 -1.01 -10.65
CA ASN A 122 3.77 -2.43 -10.56
C ASN A 122 5.19 -2.71 -11.08
N GLU A 123 5.58 -2.07 -12.19
CA GLU A 123 6.94 -2.12 -12.73
C GLU A 123 7.98 -1.62 -11.70
N LEU A 124 7.76 -0.44 -11.11
CA LEU A 124 8.67 0.14 -10.11
C LEU A 124 8.71 -0.65 -8.79
N LEU A 125 7.63 -1.35 -8.45
CA LEU A 125 7.57 -2.21 -7.26
C LEU A 125 8.10 -3.63 -7.53
N SER A 126 8.33 -4.02 -8.79
CA SER A 126 8.61 -5.39 -9.25
C SER A 126 7.56 -6.41 -8.76
N ARG A 127 6.34 -5.93 -8.50
CA ARG A 127 5.17 -6.71 -8.07
C ARG A 127 3.91 -5.88 -8.21
N ASN A 128 2.76 -6.52 -8.20
CA ASN A 128 1.49 -5.78 -8.13
C ASN A 128 1.38 -4.99 -6.81
N TRP A 129 0.84 -3.78 -6.90
CA TRP A 129 0.40 -3.06 -5.72
C TRP A 129 -0.80 -3.76 -5.12
N VAL A 130 -0.78 -4.02 -3.81
CA VAL A 130 -1.77 -4.85 -3.10
C VAL A 130 -2.41 -4.07 -1.97
N ILE A 131 -3.72 -4.17 -1.87
CA ILE A 131 -4.49 -3.80 -0.67
C ILE A 131 -4.90 -5.09 0.04
N ASN A 132 -4.52 -5.22 1.31
CA ASN A 132 -4.95 -6.29 2.19
C ASN A 132 -5.97 -5.74 3.19
N GLY A 133 -7.13 -6.39 3.32
CA GLY A 133 -8.14 -5.95 4.25
C GLY A 133 -9.28 -6.95 4.45
N ALA A 134 -9.91 -6.87 5.62
CA ALA A 134 -11.06 -7.68 5.96
C ALA A 134 -12.33 -7.21 5.21
N VAL A 135 -13.13 -8.18 4.78
CA VAL A 135 -14.42 -7.92 4.14
C VAL A 135 -15.41 -7.38 5.15
N GLN A 136 -15.97 -6.22 4.86
CA GLN A 136 -16.98 -5.55 5.67
C GLN A 136 -18.37 -5.70 5.07
N ARG A 137 -19.40 -5.65 5.93
CA ARG A 137 -20.80 -5.59 5.48
C ARG A 137 -21.05 -4.30 4.71
N GLY A 138 -21.70 -4.41 3.55
CA GLY A 138 -22.12 -3.31 2.70
C GLY A 138 -23.63 -3.25 2.52
N ARG A 139 -24.11 -2.26 1.76
CA ARG A 139 -25.56 -2.09 1.45
C ARG A 139 -26.11 -3.12 0.48
N ARG A 140 -25.30 -4.06 -0.03
CA ARG A 140 -25.66 -5.12 -1.00
C ARG A 140 -26.33 -4.60 -2.29
N LEU A 141 -26.11 -3.32 -2.65
CA LEU A 141 -26.70 -2.73 -3.85
C LEU A 141 -26.23 -3.43 -5.13
N GLY A 142 -24.95 -3.80 -5.20
CA GLY A 142 -24.42 -4.56 -6.34
C GLY A 142 -25.16 -5.87 -6.57
N LYS A 143 -25.50 -6.62 -5.50
CA LYS A 143 -26.29 -7.87 -5.63
C LYS A 143 -27.64 -7.62 -6.30
N LYS A 144 -28.35 -6.53 -5.95
CA LYS A 144 -29.64 -6.16 -6.57
C LYS A 144 -29.51 -5.78 -8.06
N LEU A 145 -28.29 -5.47 -8.52
CA LEU A 145 -27.99 -5.13 -9.92
C LEU A 145 -27.41 -6.31 -10.70
N GLY A 146 -27.27 -7.50 -10.09
CA GLY A 146 -26.64 -8.66 -10.71
C GLY A 146 -25.10 -8.68 -10.65
N PHE A 147 -24.49 -7.75 -9.87
CA PHE A 147 -23.04 -7.63 -9.69
C PHE A 147 -22.70 -7.65 -8.19
N PRO A 148 -22.72 -8.83 -7.53
CA PRO A 148 -22.43 -8.90 -6.10
C PRO A 148 -21.03 -8.38 -5.79
N THR A 149 -20.93 -7.43 -4.88
CA THR A 149 -19.66 -6.85 -4.43
C THR A 149 -19.46 -7.03 -2.94
N CYS A 150 -18.24 -7.23 -2.50
CA CYS A 150 -17.83 -7.07 -1.12
C CYS A 150 -17.06 -5.75 -0.92
N ASN A 151 -17.11 -5.22 0.29
CA ASN A 151 -16.46 -3.96 0.65
C ASN A 151 -15.23 -4.21 1.50
N ILE A 152 -14.15 -3.48 1.24
CA ILE A 152 -12.91 -3.52 2.01
C ILE A 152 -12.61 -2.12 2.52
N ASP A 153 -12.31 -2.00 3.83
CA ASP A 153 -11.85 -0.75 4.43
C ASP A 153 -10.38 -0.50 4.09
N ILE A 154 -10.11 0.65 3.50
CA ILE A 154 -8.77 1.02 3.06
C ILE A 154 -8.24 2.29 3.73
N ASN A 155 -8.77 2.65 4.91
CA ASN A 155 -8.45 3.90 5.61
C ASN A 155 -6.96 4.13 5.90
N ASN A 156 -6.14 3.09 5.88
CA ASN A 156 -4.70 3.19 6.13
C ASN A 156 -3.85 3.28 4.85
N TYR A 157 -4.47 3.06 3.68
CA TYR A 157 -3.75 3.08 2.40
C TYR A 157 -3.81 4.43 1.72
N ILE A 158 -2.84 4.69 0.86
CA ILE A 158 -2.87 5.84 -0.04
C ILE A 158 -4.17 5.84 -0.86
N SER A 159 -4.80 7.00 -0.96
CA SER A 159 -5.89 7.22 -1.91
C SER A 159 -5.34 7.20 -3.33
N ALA A 160 -5.44 6.06 -4.00
CA ALA A 160 -5.19 5.98 -5.43
C ALA A 160 -6.30 6.70 -6.20
N LYS A 161 -6.13 6.90 -7.50
CA LYS A 161 -7.12 7.57 -8.36
C LYS A 161 -8.47 6.85 -8.27
N PRO A 162 -9.57 7.52 -7.92
CA PRO A 162 -10.90 6.90 -7.93
C PRO A 162 -11.27 6.36 -9.31
N GLY A 163 -11.99 5.22 -9.34
CA GLY A 163 -12.40 4.59 -10.60
C GLY A 163 -12.43 3.08 -10.55
N VAL A 164 -12.49 2.48 -11.72
CA VAL A 164 -12.60 1.04 -11.95
C VAL A 164 -11.24 0.46 -12.30
N TYR A 165 -10.93 -0.71 -11.72
CA TYR A 165 -9.66 -1.42 -11.88
C TYR A 165 -9.88 -2.88 -12.24
N SER A 166 -9.00 -3.45 -13.07
CA SER A 166 -8.83 -4.89 -13.14
C SER A 166 -7.96 -5.36 -11.98
N ILE A 167 -8.38 -6.45 -11.35
CA ILE A 167 -7.72 -6.98 -10.16
C ILE A 167 -7.59 -8.51 -10.22
N LYS A 168 -6.61 -9.01 -9.47
CA LYS A 168 -6.54 -10.41 -9.02
C LYS A 168 -6.70 -10.42 -7.49
N VAL A 169 -7.21 -11.51 -6.94
CA VAL A 169 -7.49 -11.61 -5.50
C VAL A 169 -7.10 -12.97 -4.98
N THR A 170 -6.49 -13.02 -3.79
CA THR A 170 -6.41 -14.22 -2.96
C THR A 170 -7.23 -14.00 -1.69
N ILE A 171 -7.80 -15.10 -1.16
CA ILE A 171 -8.65 -15.09 0.03
C ILE A 171 -7.87 -15.74 1.18
N ASP A 172 -7.77 -15.06 2.32
CA ASP A 172 -6.99 -15.49 3.47
C ASP A 172 -5.56 -15.94 3.03
N ASP A 173 -5.09 -17.09 3.46
CA ASP A 173 -3.78 -17.65 3.10
C ASP A 173 -3.82 -18.57 1.85
N SER A 174 -4.96 -18.59 1.13
CA SER A 174 -5.11 -19.40 -0.08
C SER A 174 -4.17 -18.92 -1.19
N LYS A 175 -3.54 -19.86 -1.86
CA LYS A 175 -2.74 -19.61 -3.08
C LYS A 175 -3.60 -19.49 -4.35
N LYS A 176 -4.90 -19.80 -4.27
CA LYS A 176 -5.83 -19.70 -5.42
C LYS A 176 -6.04 -18.24 -5.79
N ILE A 177 -5.72 -17.91 -7.04
CA ILE A 177 -5.89 -16.57 -7.59
C ILE A 177 -7.22 -16.49 -8.32
N LEU A 178 -8.05 -15.56 -7.91
CA LEU A 178 -9.33 -15.23 -8.54
C LEU A 178 -9.21 -13.94 -9.32
N ASN A 179 -9.81 -13.89 -10.50
CA ASN A 179 -9.91 -12.68 -11.28
C ASN A 179 -11.13 -11.85 -10.84
N GLY A 180 -11.02 -10.53 -10.94
CA GLY A 180 -12.11 -9.66 -10.52
C GLY A 180 -12.00 -8.24 -11.07
N ILE A 181 -13.00 -7.46 -10.70
CA ILE A 181 -13.10 -6.03 -10.95
C ILE A 181 -13.26 -5.31 -9.61
N ALA A 182 -12.61 -4.18 -9.45
CA ALA A 182 -12.77 -3.35 -8.27
C ALA A 182 -13.16 -1.92 -8.64
N TYR A 183 -14.01 -1.32 -7.80
CA TYR A 183 -14.28 0.10 -7.79
C TYR A 183 -13.68 0.73 -6.53
N LEU A 184 -12.80 1.70 -6.73
CA LEU A 184 -12.26 2.55 -5.67
C LEU A 184 -12.94 3.90 -5.75
N GLY A 185 -13.64 4.30 -4.70
CA GLY A 185 -14.38 5.55 -4.72
C GLY A 185 -14.71 6.10 -3.35
N TYR A 186 -15.24 7.29 -3.32
CA TYR A 186 -15.67 7.95 -2.09
C TYR A 186 -17.16 7.73 -1.85
N ARG A 187 -17.49 7.36 -0.63
CA ARG A 187 -18.87 7.26 -0.16
C ARG A 187 -19.18 8.38 0.83
N PRO A 188 -20.30 9.11 0.64
CA PRO A 188 -20.77 10.05 1.64
C PRO A 188 -21.09 9.34 2.96
N THR A 189 -20.67 9.92 4.08
CA THR A 189 -20.98 9.48 5.45
C THR A 189 -21.33 10.70 6.29
N PHE A 190 -21.94 10.51 7.46
CA PHE A 190 -22.27 11.62 8.39
C PHE A 190 -21.03 12.45 8.81
N GLY A 191 -19.83 11.85 8.77
CA GLY A 191 -18.55 12.54 9.10
C GLY A 191 -17.71 12.93 7.89
N GLY A 192 -18.27 13.00 6.66
CA GLY A 192 -17.54 13.34 5.43
C GLY A 192 -17.55 12.23 4.37
N LYS A 193 -16.46 12.12 3.59
CA LYS A 193 -16.32 11.11 2.54
C LYS A 193 -15.38 9.99 2.99
N LYS A 194 -15.87 8.75 3.05
CA LYS A 194 -15.03 7.57 3.31
C LYS A 194 -14.60 6.95 1.98
N LEU A 195 -13.30 6.71 1.84
CA LEU A 195 -12.77 5.95 0.70
C LEU A 195 -13.08 4.46 0.90
N LEU A 196 -13.63 3.82 -0.11
CA LEU A 196 -14.10 2.43 -0.08
C LEU A 196 -13.58 1.69 -1.31
N LEU A 197 -13.20 0.43 -1.11
CA LEU A 197 -12.89 -0.50 -2.18
C LEU A 197 -14.00 -1.54 -2.27
N GLU A 198 -14.74 -1.53 -3.37
CA GLU A 198 -15.76 -2.52 -3.71
C GLU A 198 -15.18 -3.53 -4.68
N VAL A 199 -15.25 -4.82 -4.35
CA VAL A 199 -14.65 -5.92 -5.12
C VAL A 199 -15.72 -6.89 -5.58
N ASN A 200 -15.74 -7.21 -6.88
CA ASN A 200 -16.52 -8.28 -7.46
C ASN A 200 -15.57 -9.34 -8.04
N LEU A 201 -15.73 -10.59 -7.62
CA LEU A 201 -14.94 -11.73 -8.08
C LEU A 201 -15.70 -12.50 -9.16
N PHE A 202 -15.00 -12.86 -10.24
CA PHE A 202 -15.63 -13.57 -11.36
C PHE A 202 -15.81 -15.06 -11.01
N GLY A 203 -17.04 -15.56 -11.21
CA GLY A 203 -17.36 -16.97 -10.98
C GLY A 203 -17.25 -17.40 -9.51
N PHE A 204 -17.36 -16.47 -8.57
CA PHE A 204 -17.26 -16.75 -7.13
C PHE A 204 -18.57 -16.41 -6.44
N ASN A 205 -19.19 -17.41 -5.79
CA ASN A 205 -20.51 -17.28 -5.15
C ASN A 205 -20.50 -17.58 -3.65
N GLU A 206 -19.32 -17.87 -3.07
CA GLU A 206 -19.20 -18.18 -1.65
C GLU A 206 -19.28 -16.94 -0.76
N ASN A 207 -19.51 -17.17 0.53
CA ASN A 207 -19.57 -16.10 1.52
C ASN A 207 -18.16 -15.58 1.85
N LEU A 208 -17.93 -14.29 1.63
CA LEU A 208 -16.66 -13.61 1.92
C LEU A 208 -16.64 -12.86 3.27
N TYR A 209 -17.73 -12.84 4.03
CA TYR A 209 -17.74 -12.15 5.32
C TYR A 209 -16.75 -12.78 6.29
N ARG A 210 -16.05 -11.93 7.04
CA ARG A 210 -14.94 -12.30 7.96
C ARG A 210 -13.68 -12.82 7.27
N LYS A 211 -13.65 -12.90 5.94
CA LYS A 211 -12.46 -13.25 5.17
C LYS A 211 -11.59 -12.02 4.95
N THR A 212 -10.28 -12.22 4.82
CA THR A 212 -9.31 -11.21 4.44
C THR A 212 -8.96 -11.38 2.96
N LEU A 213 -9.04 -10.30 2.20
CA LEU A 213 -8.68 -10.32 0.79
C LEU A 213 -7.33 -9.60 0.57
N ASN A 214 -6.48 -10.23 -0.23
CA ASN A 214 -5.35 -9.54 -0.86
C ASN A 214 -5.77 -9.16 -2.27
N VAL A 215 -5.98 -7.88 -2.50
CA VAL A 215 -6.44 -7.34 -3.79
C VAL A 215 -5.24 -6.77 -4.55
N TYR A 216 -4.83 -7.46 -5.61
CA TYR A 216 -3.71 -7.12 -6.48
C TYR A 216 -4.22 -6.25 -7.64
N PHE A 217 -3.80 -5.00 -7.71
CA PHE A 217 -4.21 -4.06 -8.75
C PHE A 217 -3.39 -4.31 -10.02
N CYS A 218 -4.08 -4.69 -11.11
CA CYS A 218 -3.45 -5.01 -12.39
C CYS A 218 -3.41 -3.80 -13.32
N ASN A 219 -4.57 -3.12 -13.51
CA ASN A 219 -4.66 -1.96 -14.38
C ASN A 219 -5.80 -1.01 -13.95
N TYR A 220 -5.67 0.26 -14.33
CA TYR A 220 -6.73 1.27 -14.22
C TYR A 220 -7.57 1.27 -15.50
N ILE A 221 -8.87 1.05 -15.37
CA ILE A 221 -9.78 0.88 -16.51
C ILE A 221 -10.42 2.21 -16.91
N ARG A 222 -11.00 2.92 -15.94
CA ARG A 222 -11.63 4.24 -16.14
C ARG A 222 -11.87 4.98 -14.82
N GLY A 223 -12.13 6.27 -14.93
CA GLY A 223 -12.59 7.11 -13.81
C GLY A 223 -14.08 6.94 -13.49
N ASP A 224 -14.50 7.72 -12.49
CA ASP A 224 -15.89 7.84 -12.11
C ASP A 224 -16.75 8.36 -13.25
N LYS A 225 -17.99 7.88 -13.30
CA LYS A 225 -19.03 8.36 -14.20
C LYS A 225 -20.32 8.58 -13.45
N LYS A 226 -21.03 9.65 -13.77
CA LYS A 226 -22.42 9.85 -13.36
C LYS A 226 -23.34 9.15 -14.37
N PHE A 227 -24.39 8.54 -13.88
CA PHE A 227 -25.37 7.82 -14.70
C PHE A 227 -26.75 8.45 -14.54
N LYS A 228 -27.47 8.64 -15.65
CA LYS A 228 -28.81 9.22 -15.65
C LYS A 228 -29.85 8.28 -15.01
N ASN A 229 -29.69 6.98 -15.19
CA ASN A 229 -30.60 5.95 -14.69
C ASN A 229 -29.87 4.62 -14.42
N LYS A 230 -30.60 3.67 -13.82
CA LYS A 230 -30.12 2.33 -13.46
C LYS A 230 -29.67 1.52 -14.69
N THR A 231 -30.38 1.63 -15.81
CA THR A 231 -30.06 0.91 -17.05
C THR A 231 -28.71 1.34 -17.61
N SER A 232 -28.42 2.64 -17.67
CA SER A 232 -27.14 3.17 -18.13
C SER A 232 -25.97 2.73 -17.24
N LEU A 233 -26.18 2.63 -15.92
CA LEU A 233 -25.20 2.09 -14.99
C LEU A 233 -24.91 0.61 -15.27
N ILE A 234 -25.95 -0.23 -15.39
CA ILE A 234 -25.82 -1.66 -15.68
C ILE A 234 -25.08 -1.89 -17.01
N ASN A 235 -25.45 -1.15 -18.07
CA ASN A 235 -24.79 -1.25 -19.37
C ASN A 235 -23.29 -0.89 -19.29
N GLN A 236 -22.94 0.14 -18.53
CA GLN A 236 -21.54 0.48 -18.31
C GLN A 236 -20.80 -0.61 -17.51
N MET A 237 -21.44 -1.17 -16.48
CA MET A 237 -20.84 -2.28 -15.70
C MET A 237 -20.58 -3.50 -16.58
N LYS A 238 -21.49 -3.87 -17.48
CA LYS A 238 -21.26 -4.95 -18.46
C LYS A 238 -20.05 -4.65 -19.36
N LYS A 239 -19.94 -3.42 -19.91
CA LYS A 239 -18.80 -2.97 -20.71
C LYS A 239 -17.49 -3.05 -19.92
N ASP A 240 -17.49 -2.62 -18.66
CA ASP A 240 -16.32 -2.67 -17.78
C ASP A 240 -15.87 -4.11 -17.53
N LEU A 241 -16.81 -5.05 -17.29
CA LEU A 241 -16.50 -6.47 -17.10
C LEU A 241 -15.85 -7.08 -18.35
N THR A 242 -16.37 -6.81 -19.54
CA THR A 242 -15.78 -7.30 -20.79
C THR A 242 -14.35 -6.79 -20.95
N LYS A 243 -14.14 -5.49 -20.71
CA LYS A 243 -12.80 -4.86 -20.78
C LYS A 243 -11.83 -5.46 -19.77
N VAL A 244 -12.28 -5.68 -18.53
CA VAL A 244 -11.45 -6.28 -17.47
C VAL A 244 -11.12 -7.74 -17.79
N LYS A 245 -12.07 -8.54 -18.24
CA LYS A 245 -11.83 -9.93 -18.66
C LYS A 245 -10.78 -10.00 -19.77
N PHE A 246 -10.84 -9.10 -20.76
CA PHE A 246 -9.83 -9.00 -21.81
C PHE A 246 -8.45 -8.59 -21.26
N ASP A 247 -8.39 -7.58 -20.37
CA ASP A 247 -7.14 -7.10 -19.74
C ASP A 247 -6.44 -8.21 -18.94
N LEU A 248 -7.20 -9.01 -18.18
CA LEU A 248 -6.67 -10.08 -17.34
C LEU A 248 -6.25 -11.35 -18.10
N ARG A 249 -6.71 -11.54 -19.34
CA ARG A 249 -6.24 -12.64 -20.22
C ARG A 249 -4.81 -12.41 -20.72
N LYS A 250 -4.37 -11.16 -20.87
CA LYS A 250 -2.99 -10.84 -21.19
C LYS A 250 -2.11 -11.25 -20.01
N LYS A 251 -1.12 -12.15 -20.25
CA LYS A 251 -0.15 -12.57 -19.21
C LYS A 251 0.44 -11.34 -18.54
N ILE A 252 0.03 -11.07 -17.31
CA ILE A 252 0.63 -10.06 -16.44
C ILE A 252 1.56 -10.82 -15.50
N ILE A 253 2.83 -10.42 -15.50
CA ILE A 253 3.85 -10.94 -14.59
C ILE A 253 3.33 -10.75 -13.15
N LEU A 254 3.21 -11.84 -12.41
CA LEU A 254 2.91 -11.86 -10.98
C LEU A 254 4.18 -11.70 -10.18
#